data_f5a119f926f747338548dc2d3ef53fd4
#
_entry.id   f5a119f926f747338548dc2d3ef53fd4
#
_cell.length_a   1.000
_cell.length_b   1.000
_cell.length_c   1.000
_cell.angle_alpha   90.00
_cell.angle_beta   90.00
_cell.angle_gamma   90.00
#
_symmetry.space_group_name_H-M   'P 1'
#
loop_
_entity.id
_entity.type
_entity.pdbx_description
1 polymer ?
#
loop_
_entity_poly.entity_id
_entity_poly.type
_entity_poly.pdbx_seq_one_letter_code
_entity_poly.pdbx_strand_id
1 'polypeptide(L)'
;MPLYNSPQAYVFNLQTTSSAEAKRLWRQKIKESWDMKCAYCGDDHNLTIDHIQPRSKGGTDFTKNCLCACHSCNQDKGHTPWEDWYLSQEFFSIQRYEKIKDWMKPEKSANLYTYRQRRNNAS
;
A
#
# COMPACT_ATOMS: atom_id res chain seq x y z
N MET A 1 4.03 -6.24 -15.08
CA MET A 1 2.66 -6.41 -14.60
C MET A 1 2.17 -5.16 -13.92
N PRO A 2 0.94 -4.75 -14.17
CA PRO A 2 0.42 -3.58 -13.47
C PRO A 2 0.12 -3.87 -12.00
N LEU A 3 0.13 -2.83 -11.20
CA LEU A 3 -0.26 -2.90 -9.80
C LEU A 3 -1.76 -2.63 -9.69
N TYR A 4 -2.51 -3.61 -9.24
CA TYR A 4 -3.95 -3.48 -9.08
C TYR A 4 -4.31 -2.99 -7.67
N ASN A 5 -5.56 -2.62 -7.48
CA ASN A 5 -6.03 -1.98 -6.25
C ASN A 5 -6.09 -2.90 -5.03
N SER A 6 -6.13 -4.21 -5.25
CA SER A 6 -6.25 -5.19 -4.18
C SER A 6 -5.81 -6.56 -4.68
N PRO A 7 -5.57 -7.50 -3.77
CA PRO A 7 -5.23 -8.87 -4.19
C PRO A 7 -6.34 -9.49 -5.04
N GLN A 8 -7.60 -9.23 -4.73
CA GLN A 8 -8.73 -9.79 -5.47
C GLN A 8 -8.74 -9.31 -6.92
N ALA A 9 -8.27 -8.09 -7.16
CA ALA A 9 -8.21 -7.55 -8.51
C ALA A 9 -7.24 -8.35 -9.39
N TYR A 10 -6.20 -8.93 -8.79
CA TYR A 10 -5.29 -9.79 -9.55
C TYR A 10 -5.97 -11.07 -10.00
N VAL A 11 -6.83 -11.65 -9.16
CA VAL A 11 -7.60 -12.81 -9.57
C VAL A 11 -8.47 -12.47 -10.76
N PHE A 12 -9.19 -11.36 -10.66
CA PHE A 12 -10.16 -10.96 -11.66
C PHE A 12 -9.48 -10.56 -12.98
N ASN A 13 -8.47 -9.72 -12.89
CA ASN A 13 -7.87 -9.11 -14.10
C ASN A 13 -6.87 -10.02 -14.80
N LEU A 14 -6.20 -10.91 -14.05
CA LEU A 14 -5.19 -11.80 -14.63
C LEU A 14 -5.73 -13.21 -14.85
N GLN A 15 -6.99 -13.44 -14.49
CA GLN A 15 -7.61 -14.76 -14.61
C GLN A 15 -6.76 -15.84 -13.97
N THR A 16 -6.11 -15.50 -12.85
CA THR A 16 -5.32 -16.48 -12.12
C THR A 16 -6.25 -17.48 -11.46
N THR A 17 -5.79 -18.69 -11.32
CA THR A 17 -6.61 -19.79 -10.81
C THR A 17 -6.64 -19.84 -9.29
N SER A 18 -5.80 -19.08 -8.60
CA SER A 18 -5.76 -19.13 -7.14
C SER A 18 -5.59 -17.78 -6.53
N SER A 19 -6.25 -17.59 -5.38
CA SER A 19 -6.09 -16.36 -4.61
C SER A 19 -4.72 -16.27 -3.95
N ALA A 20 -4.08 -17.42 -3.70
CA ALA A 20 -2.72 -17.44 -3.15
C ALA A 20 -1.73 -16.84 -4.15
N GLU A 21 -1.86 -17.22 -5.42
CA GLU A 21 -1.01 -16.69 -6.48
C GLU A 21 -1.26 -15.18 -6.66
N ALA A 22 -2.51 -14.76 -6.64
CA ALA A 22 -2.87 -13.35 -6.75
C ALA A 22 -2.25 -12.54 -5.61
N LYS A 23 -2.33 -13.07 -4.39
CA LYS A 23 -1.71 -12.41 -3.23
C LYS A 23 -0.21 -12.30 -3.37
N ARG A 24 0.43 -13.35 -3.86
CA ARG A 24 1.89 -13.35 -4.06
C ARG A 24 2.29 -12.26 -5.05
N LEU A 25 1.58 -12.17 -6.17
CA LEU A 25 1.85 -11.16 -7.19
C LEU A 25 1.62 -9.75 -6.64
N TRP A 26 0.55 -9.56 -5.92
CA TRP A 26 0.20 -8.28 -5.31
C TRP A 26 1.28 -7.81 -4.34
N ARG A 27 1.72 -8.69 -3.44
CA ARG A 27 2.79 -8.36 -2.50
C ARG A 27 4.07 -7.99 -3.22
N GLN A 28 4.43 -8.77 -4.23
CA GLN A 28 5.64 -8.52 -4.99
C GLN A 28 5.59 -7.16 -5.68
N LYS A 29 4.44 -6.83 -6.27
CA LYS A 29 4.27 -5.55 -6.96
C LYS A 29 4.35 -4.36 -6.00
N ILE A 30 3.80 -4.50 -4.80
CA ILE A 30 3.93 -3.45 -3.79
C ILE A 30 5.40 -3.26 -3.42
N LYS A 31 6.13 -4.35 -3.18
CA LYS A 31 7.55 -4.25 -2.84
C LYS A 31 8.34 -3.57 -3.96
N GLU A 32 8.06 -3.91 -5.19
CA GLU A 32 8.71 -3.28 -6.34
C GLU A 32 8.38 -1.79 -6.43
N SER A 33 7.17 -1.41 -6.10
CA SER A 33 6.76 0.00 -6.10
C SER A 33 7.52 0.82 -5.06
N TRP A 34 8.10 0.17 -4.07
CA TRP A 34 8.91 0.81 -3.05
C TRP A 34 10.41 0.51 -3.23
N ASP A 35 10.79 0.12 -4.45
CA ASP A 35 12.18 -0.16 -4.84
C ASP A 35 12.81 -1.26 -3.99
N MET A 36 12.01 -2.22 -3.53
CA MET A 36 12.44 -3.33 -2.69
C MET A 36 13.14 -2.83 -1.42
N LYS A 37 12.59 -1.78 -0.82
CA LYS A 37 13.12 -1.17 0.41
C LYS A 37 11.98 -0.84 1.35
N CYS A 38 12.29 -0.85 2.65
CA CYS A 38 11.32 -0.47 3.66
C CYS A 38 10.91 0.99 3.48
N ALA A 39 9.61 1.25 3.43
CA ALA A 39 9.09 2.59 3.26
C ALA A 39 9.44 3.51 4.43
N TYR A 40 9.67 2.94 5.61
CA TYR A 40 9.93 3.72 6.82
C TYR A 40 11.43 3.98 7.04
N CYS A 41 12.26 2.96 7.00
CA CYS A 41 13.68 3.11 7.33
C CYS A 41 14.62 2.95 6.14
N GLY A 42 14.13 2.43 5.01
CA GLY A 42 14.96 2.27 3.82
C GLY A 42 15.76 0.97 3.76
N ASP A 43 15.63 0.11 4.76
CA ASP A 43 16.33 -1.17 4.78
C ASP A 43 15.79 -2.09 3.69
N ASP A 44 16.63 -2.94 3.14
CA ASP A 44 16.25 -3.87 2.08
C ASP A 44 16.18 -5.32 2.55
N HIS A 45 16.20 -5.56 3.85
CA HIS A 45 16.18 -6.91 4.43
C HIS A 45 14.83 -7.25 5.03
N ASN A 46 14.44 -8.52 4.91
CA ASN A 46 13.25 -9.07 5.56
C ASN A 46 12.01 -8.22 5.28
N LEU A 47 11.76 -7.99 4.00
CA LEU A 47 10.66 -7.13 3.56
C LEU A 47 9.32 -7.85 3.67
N THR A 48 8.34 -7.13 4.21
CA THR A 48 6.98 -7.60 4.41
C THR A 48 6.01 -6.56 3.87
N ILE A 49 4.72 -6.88 3.94
CA ILE A 49 3.66 -5.91 3.60
C ILE A 49 3.03 -5.46 4.90
N ASP A 50 3.02 -4.15 5.11
CA ASP A 50 2.42 -3.54 6.29
C ASP A 50 1.13 -2.83 5.90
N HIS A 51 0.10 -2.97 6.74
CA HIS A 51 -1.13 -2.19 6.61
C HIS A 51 -0.89 -0.86 7.31
N ILE A 52 -0.87 0.23 6.55
CA ILE A 52 -0.55 1.57 7.07
C ILE A 52 -1.53 1.92 8.19
N GLN A 53 -2.83 1.84 7.87
CA GLN A 53 -3.85 1.86 8.90
C GLN A 53 -4.09 0.41 9.30
N PRO A 54 -3.83 0.04 10.57
CA PRO A 54 -3.96 -1.36 10.99
C PRO A 54 -5.37 -1.90 10.79
N ARG A 55 -5.46 -3.18 10.45
CA ARG A 55 -6.77 -3.82 10.24
C ARG A 55 -7.64 -3.71 11.50
N SER A 56 -7.05 -3.82 12.67
CA SER A 56 -7.76 -3.68 13.93
C SER A 56 -8.33 -2.28 14.15
N LYS A 57 -7.85 -1.30 13.39
CA LYS A 57 -8.31 0.09 13.45
C LYS A 57 -9.12 0.46 12.20
N GLY A 58 -9.65 -0.52 11.50
CA GLY A 58 -10.49 -0.27 10.33
C GLY A 58 -9.75 -0.21 9.01
N GLY A 59 -8.47 -0.57 9.00
CA GLY A 59 -7.70 -0.58 7.76
C GLY A 59 -8.14 -1.65 6.79
N THR A 60 -7.98 -1.37 5.49
CA THR A 60 -8.40 -2.25 4.41
C THR A 60 -7.21 -2.97 3.79
N ASP A 61 -7.51 -3.93 2.90
CA ASP A 61 -6.51 -4.62 2.09
C ASP A 61 -6.28 -3.92 0.74
N PHE A 62 -6.78 -2.70 0.58
CA PHE A 62 -6.52 -1.95 -0.64
C PHE A 62 -5.03 -1.58 -0.72
N THR A 63 -4.50 -1.62 -1.94
CA THR A 63 -3.09 -1.34 -2.19
C THR A 63 -2.64 -0.03 -1.56
N LYS A 64 -3.46 1.01 -1.62
CA LYS A 64 -3.13 2.32 -1.07
C LYS A 64 -3.02 2.34 0.45
N ASN A 65 -3.50 1.30 1.12
CA ASN A 65 -3.34 1.13 2.56
C ASN A 65 -2.22 0.17 2.93
N CYS A 66 -1.45 -0.28 1.95
CA CYS A 66 -0.38 -1.25 2.19
C CYS A 66 0.92 -0.74 1.61
N LEU A 67 2.03 -1.03 2.27
CA LEU A 67 3.33 -0.64 1.77
C LEU A 67 4.36 -1.70 2.11
N CYS A 68 5.56 -1.53 1.57
CA CYS A 68 6.68 -2.41 1.85
C CYS A 68 7.36 -1.94 3.13
N ALA A 69 7.49 -2.83 4.10
CA ALA A 69 8.17 -2.52 5.36
C ALA A 69 9.04 -3.69 5.78
N CYS A 70 10.19 -3.39 6.37
CA CYS A 70 11.00 -4.46 6.92
C CYS A 70 10.30 -5.04 8.16
N HIS A 71 10.64 -6.28 8.46
CA HIS A 71 9.99 -6.99 9.57
C HIS A 71 10.10 -6.22 10.89
N SER A 72 11.28 -5.64 11.16
CA SER A 72 11.50 -4.87 12.39
C SER A 72 10.55 -3.68 12.51
N CYS A 73 10.41 -2.89 11.45
CA CYS A 73 9.51 -1.74 11.47
C CYS A 73 8.06 -2.19 11.61
N ASN A 74 7.68 -3.23 10.88
CA ASN A 74 6.32 -3.75 10.92
C ASN A 74 5.95 -4.22 12.32
N GLN A 75 6.84 -4.98 12.96
CA GLN A 75 6.62 -5.49 14.31
C GLN A 75 6.58 -4.34 15.33
N ASP A 76 7.51 -3.41 15.23
CA ASP A 76 7.59 -2.31 16.19
C ASP A 76 6.38 -1.38 16.08
N LYS A 77 5.93 -1.13 14.87
CA LYS A 77 4.75 -0.30 14.64
C LYS A 77 3.49 -0.96 15.21
N GLY A 78 3.33 -2.27 15.01
CA GLY A 78 2.19 -3.01 15.51
C GLY A 78 0.87 -2.35 15.12
N HIS A 79 0.03 -2.06 16.09
CA HIS A 79 -1.30 -1.46 15.89
C HIS A 79 -1.32 0.05 16.13
N THR A 80 -0.15 0.66 16.29
CA THR A 80 -0.06 2.11 16.51
C THR A 80 -0.37 2.84 15.21
N PRO A 81 -1.10 3.96 15.25
CA PRO A 81 -1.30 4.78 14.05
C PRO A 81 0.06 5.14 13.45
N TRP A 82 0.17 5.02 12.13
CA TRP A 82 1.47 5.09 11.46
C TRP A 82 2.20 6.40 11.66
N GLU A 83 1.47 7.53 11.64
CA GLU A 83 2.10 8.84 11.81
C GLU A 83 2.66 9.01 13.21
N ASP A 84 1.89 8.63 14.21
CA ASP A 84 2.32 8.72 15.61
C ASP A 84 3.58 7.89 15.82
N TRP A 85 3.59 6.68 15.29
CA TRP A 85 4.73 5.80 15.43
C TRP A 85 5.93 6.32 14.65
N TYR A 86 5.72 6.69 13.38
CA TYR A 86 6.82 7.07 12.49
C TYR A 86 7.50 8.36 12.94
N LEU A 87 6.72 9.36 13.33
CA LEU A 87 7.28 10.64 13.74
C LEU A 87 8.20 10.53 14.96
N SER A 88 8.04 9.48 15.76
CA SER A 88 8.87 9.28 16.96
C SER A 88 10.12 8.45 16.70
N GLN A 89 10.35 7.96 15.50
CA GLN A 89 11.47 7.09 15.20
C GLN A 89 12.73 7.88 14.88
N GLU A 90 13.89 7.35 15.28
CA GLU A 90 15.18 7.98 14.98
C GLU A 90 15.44 8.03 13.48
N PHE A 91 14.98 7.03 12.75
CA PHE A 91 15.18 6.95 11.31
C PHE A 91 14.14 7.73 10.50
N PHE A 92 13.29 8.52 11.15
CA PHE A 92 12.29 9.31 10.46
C PHE A 92 12.92 10.14 9.34
N SER A 93 12.28 10.12 8.18
CA SER A 93 12.71 10.88 7.01
C SER A 93 11.51 11.61 6.44
N ILE A 94 11.65 12.92 6.27
CA ILE A 94 10.57 13.73 5.70
C ILE A 94 10.27 13.30 4.26
N GLN A 95 11.29 12.90 3.51
CA GLN A 95 11.10 12.43 2.14
C GLN A 95 10.26 11.15 2.11
N ARG A 96 10.58 10.21 2.99
CA ARG A 96 9.79 8.98 3.08
C ARG A 96 8.39 9.23 3.61
N TYR A 97 8.27 10.12 4.57
CA TYR A 97 6.96 10.51 5.12
C TYR A 97 6.06 11.06 4.01
N GLU A 98 6.57 11.97 3.21
CA GLU A 98 5.81 12.56 2.12
C GLU A 98 5.46 11.51 1.07
N LYS A 99 6.39 10.59 0.79
CA LYS A 99 6.13 9.51 -0.16
C LYS A 99 5.01 8.60 0.32
N ILE A 100 4.99 8.29 1.61
CA ILE A 100 3.92 7.47 2.19
C ILE A 100 2.58 8.18 2.07
N LYS A 101 2.54 9.47 2.43
CA LYS A 101 1.30 10.25 2.33
C LYS A 101 0.81 10.30 0.88
N ASP A 102 1.73 10.49 -0.05
CA ASP A 102 1.40 10.54 -1.46
C ASP A 102 0.85 9.19 -1.94
N TRP A 103 1.48 8.11 -1.50
CA TRP A 103 1.04 6.76 -1.83
C TRP A 103 -0.39 6.50 -1.36
N MET A 104 -0.74 7.01 -0.18
CA MET A 104 -2.06 6.78 0.42
C MET A 104 -3.17 7.59 -0.24
N LYS A 105 -2.85 8.59 -1.03
CA LYS A 105 -3.86 9.43 -1.66
C LYS A 105 -4.77 8.64 -2.56
N PRO A 106 -6.04 9.03 -2.67
CA PRO A 106 -6.95 8.39 -3.61
C PRO A 106 -6.44 8.48 -5.04
N GLU A 107 -7.05 7.70 -5.93
CA GLU A 107 -6.72 7.71 -7.34
C GLU A 107 -6.64 9.14 -7.86
N LYS A 108 -5.78 9.31 -8.88
CA LYS A 108 -5.56 10.62 -9.48
C LYS A 108 -6.87 11.25 -9.91
N SER A 109 -6.92 12.56 -9.83
CA SER A 109 -8.12 13.32 -10.18
C SER A 109 -8.64 13.00 -11.58
N ALA A 110 -7.75 12.66 -12.50
CA ALA A 110 -8.17 12.29 -13.86
C ALA A 110 -9.09 11.07 -13.85
N ASN A 111 -8.75 10.06 -13.07
CA ASN A 111 -9.58 8.86 -12.95
C ASN A 111 -10.91 9.16 -12.27
N LEU A 112 -10.85 9.98 -11.22
CA LEU A 112 -12.05 10.38 -10.51
C LEU A 112 -12.97 11.20 -11.41
N TYR A 113 -12.36 12.08 -12.18
CA TYR A 113 -13.11 12.92 -13.11
C TYR A 113 -13.83 12.08 -14.15
N THR A 114 -13.13 11.12 -14.74
CA THR A 114 -13.72 10.22 -15.73
C THR A 114 -14.89 9.46 -15.14
N TYR A 115 -14.74 8.97 -13.94
CA TYR A 115 -15.80 8.25 -13.24
C TYR A 115 -17.02 9.15 -13.04
N ARG A 116 -16.81 10.37 -12.60
CA ARG A 116 -17.89 11.33 -12.39
C ARG A 116 -18.60 11.67 -13.67
N GLN A 117 -17.86 11.86 -14.75
CA GLN A 117 -18.45 12.15 -16.06
C GLN A 117 -19.38 11.05 -16.49
N ARG A 118 -18.96 9.81 -16.33
CA ARG A 118 -19.82 8.68 -16.69
C ARG A 118 -21.11 8.67 -15.87
N ARG A 119 -21.00 8.97 -14.60
CA ARG A 119 -22.17 9.06 -13.73
C ARG A 119 -23.08 10.19 -14.14
N ASN A 120 -22.50 11.34 -14.42
CA ASN A 120 -23.28 12.51 -14.83
C ASN A 120 -23.95 12.28 -16.17
N ASN A 121 -23.27 11.62 -17.08
CA ASN A 121 -23.86 11.29 -18.37
C ASN A 121 -24.98 10.29 -18.24
N ALA A 122 -24.92 9.47 -17.23
CA ALA A 122 -25.98 8.51 -16.93
C ALA A 122 -27.15 9.16 -16.20
N SER A 123 -26.93 10.30 -15.61
CA SER A 123 -27.95 10.97 -14.81
C SER A 123 -28.73 12.02 -15.59
#